data_0cbc1585def493dd41b581861138db54
#
_entry.id   0cbc1585def493dd41b581861138db54
#
_cell.length_a   1.000
_cell.length_b   1.000
_cell.length_c   1.000
_cell.angle_alpha   90.00
_cell.angle_beta   90.00
_cell.angle_gamma   90.00
#
_symmetry.space_group_name_H-M   'P 1'
#
loop_
_entity.id
_entity.type
_entity.pdbx_description
1 polymer ?
#
loop_
_entity_poly.entity_id
_entity_poly.type
_entity_poly.pdbx_seq_one_letter_code
_entity_poly.pdbx_strand_id
1 'polypeptide(L)'
;MKKAKMILDKDFIISHIDRRIYGSFIEHLGRAVYGGIYEPGHPTADKKGFRKDVIDLVKELNVPIVRYPGGNFVSGYNWEDGIGPREKRPKKLELAWKTIEPNQVGTDDFMDWCKIVNAEAM
;
A
#
# COMPACT_ATOMS: atom_id res chain seq x y z
N MET A 1 -7.40 -12.51 40.48
CA MET A 1 -7.89 -11.84 39.25
C MET A 1 -7.46 -10.37 39.29
N LYS A 2 -6.74 -9.87 38.30
CA LYS A 2 -6.35 -8.45 38.26
C LYS A 2 -7.55 -7.61 37.81
N LYS A 3 -7.81 -6.49 38.49
CA LYS A 3 -8.89 -5.56 38.15
C LYS A 3 -8.29 -4.30 37.52
N ALA A 4 -8.89 -3.78 36.46
CA ALA A 4 -8.57 -2.48 35.87
C ALA A 4 -9.82 -1.60 35.88
N LYS A 5 -9.63 -0.30 36.02
CA LYS A 5 -10.70 0.70 35.94
C LYS A 5 -10.35 1.69 34.83
N MET A 6 -11.28 1.90 33.91
CA MET A 6 -11.17 2.92 32.87
C MET A 6 -12.22 4.01 33.16
N ILE A 7 -11.80 5.25 33.08
CA ILE A 7 -12.68 6.41 33.20
C ILE A 7 -12.61 7.16 31.88
N LEU A 8 -13.77 7.36 31.25
CA LEU A 8 -13.92 8.14 30.01
C LEU A 8 -14.78 9.35 30.37
N ASP A 9 -14.27 10.54 30.11
CA ASP A 9 -14.97 11.80 30.34
C ASP A 9 -14.63 12.76 29.20
N LYS A 10 -15.66 13.41 28.64
CA LYS A 10 -15.49 14.38 27.55
C LYS A 10 -14.63 15.60 27.94
N ASP A 11 -14.54 15.90 29.23
CA ASP A 11 -13.77 17.03 29.76
C ASP A 11 -12.31 16.64 30.07
N PHE A 12 -11.94 15.35 29.97
CA PHE A 12 -10.58 14.84 30.10
C PHE A 12 -9.93 14.59 28.72
N ILE A 13 -9.86 15.63 27.91
CA ILE A 13 -9.17 15.57 26.61
C ILE A 13 -7.67 15.69 26.85
N ILE A 14 -6.92 14.63 26.52
CA ILE A 14 -5.46 14.61 26.64
C ILE A 14 -4.81 15.21 25.38
N SER A 15 -5.27 14.79 24.20
CA SER A 15 -4.71 15.23 22.93
C SER A 15 -5.63 14.85 21.77
N HIS A 16 -5.39 15.46 20.59
CA HIS A 16 -5.97 15.04 19.34
C HIS A 16 -5.31 13.74 18.87
N ILE A 17 -6.11 12.80 18.34
CA ILE A 17 -5.60 11.60 17.70
C ILE A 17 -5.37 11.91 16.21
N ASP A 18 -4.10 11.85 15.76
CA ASP A 18 -3.77 12.00 14.35
C ASP A 18 -4.37 10.85 13.56
N ARG A 19 -5.06 11.17 12.47
CA ARG A 19 -5.72 10.16 11.61
C ARG A 19 -4.74 9.15 11.03
N ARG A 20 -3.47 9.49 10.87
CA ARG A 20 -2.43 8.59 10.35
C ARG A 20 -2.25 7.33 11.17
N ILE A 21 -2.66 7.32 12.46
CA ILE A 21 -2.68 6.10 13.28
C ILE A 21 -3.57 4.99 12.70
N TYR A 22 -4.56 5.35 11.88
CA TYR A 22 -5.46 4.42 11.19
C TYR A 22 -4.98 4.08 9.76
N GLY A 23 -3.70 4.32 9.48
CA GLY A 23 -3.07 3.99 8.22
C GLY A 23 -3.00 2.50 7.94
N SER A 24 -2.64 2.19 6.70
CA SER A 24 -2.46 0.82 6.22
C SER A 24 -1.05 0.57 5.75
N PHE A 25 -0.74 -0.69 5.51
CA PHE A 25 0.55 -1.17 5.05
C PHE A 25 0.35 -2.07 3.85
N ILE A 26 1.21 -1.93 2.84
CA ILE A 26 1.25 -2.82 1.69
C ILE A 26 2.69 -3.22 1.39
N GLU A 27 2.89 -4.48 1.02
CA GLU A 27 4.17 -5.05 0.66
C GLU A 27 4.04 -5.85 -0.64
N HIS A 28 5.12 -5.96 -1.41
CA HIS A 28 5.22 -6.89 -2.55
C HIS A 28 5.28 -8.34 -2.05
N LEU A 29 4.18 -8.80 -1.49
CA LEU A 29 4.00 -10.08 -0.82
C LEU A 29 2.73 -10.74 -1.34
N GLY A 30 2.82 -11.99 -1.77
CA GLY A 30 1.67 -12.75 -2.24
C GLY A 30 0.91 -12.01 -3.35
N ARG A 31 -0.38 -11.77 -3.14
CA ARG A 31 -1.25 -11.05 -4.07
C ARG A 31 -1.63 -9.65 -3.58
N ALA A 32 -0.83 -9.04 -2.71
CA ALA A 32 -1.16 -7.71 -2.19
C ALA A 32 -1.00 -6.61 -3.26
N VAL A 33 0.09 -6.65 -4.02
CA VAL A 33 0.33 -5.72 -5.13
C VAL A 33 -0.15 -6.33 -6.45
N TYR A 34 0.53 -7.38 -6.95
CA TYR A 34 0.16 -8.06 -8.19
C TYR A 34 -1.00 -9.03 -7.96
N GLY A 35 -2.11 -8.84 -8.69
CA GLY A 35 -3.38 -9.54 -8.45
C GLY A 35 -4.16 -9.01 -7.24
N GLY A 36 -3.70 -7.90 -6.66
CA GLY A 36 -4.35 -7.14 -5.60
C GLY A 36 -4.68 -5.73 -6.08
N ILE A 37 -3.87 -4.72 -5.70
CA ILE A 37 -4.10 -3.34 -6.16
C ILE A 37 -3.84 -3.14 -7.65
N TYR A 38 -2.98 -3.97 -8.24
CA TYR A 38 -2.57 -3.89 -9.64
C TYR A 38 -2.76 -5.24 -10.35
N GLU A 39 -3.59 -5.25 -11.37
CA GLU A 39 -3.87 -6.42 -12.22
C GLU A 39 -4.43 -5.95 -13.57
N PRO A 40 -3.58 -5.61 -14.56
CA PRO A 40 -4.03 -5.03 -15.84
C PRO A 40 -5.04 -5.87 -16.62
N GLY A 41 -5.04 -7.20 -16.43
CA GLY A 41 -6.00 -8.11 -17.06
C GLY A 41 -7.34 -8.24 -16.33
N HIS A 42 -7.53 -7.59 -15.18
CA HIS A 42 -8.76 -7.70 -14.41
C HIS A 42 -9.90 -6.89 -15.06
N PRO A 43 -11.17 -7.40 -15.04
CA PRO A 43 -12.31 -6.68 -15.65
C PRO A 43 -12.53 -5.26 -15.12
N THR A 44 -12.14 -5.00 -13.87
CA THR A 44 -12.25 -3.68 -13.25
C THR A 44 -10.97 -2.84 -13.35
N ALA A 45 -9.93 -3.31 -14.05
CA ALA A 45 -8.69 -2.56 -14.17
C ALA A 45 -8.90 -1.22 -14.90
N ASP A 46 -8.28 -0.17 -14.37
CA ASP A 46 -8.21 1.11 -15.06
C ASP A 46 -7.15 1.09 -16.18
N LYS A 47 -6.99 2.23 -16.87
CA LYS A 47 -6.01 2.35 -17.96
C LYS A 47 -4.55 2.19 -17.51
N LYS A 48 -4.27 2.35 -16.21
CA LYS A 48 -2.93 2.17 -15.60
C LYS A 48 -2.73 0.75 -15.07
N GLY A 49 -3.78 -0.07 -15.01
CA GLY A 49 -3.76 -1.43 -14.51
C GLY A 49 -4.17 -1.56 -13.05
N PHE A 50 -4.63 -0.49 -12.40
CA PHE A 50 -5.12 -0.55 -11.03
C PHE A 50 -6.56 -1.05 -10.98
N ARG A 51 -6.84 -1.93 -10.03
CA ARG A 51 -8.17 -2.52 -9.82
C ARG A 51 -9.11 -1.52 -9.17
N LYS A 52 -10.17 -1.13 -9.88
CA LYS A 52 -11.17 -0.18 -9.39
C LYS A 52 -11.98 -0.72 -8.21
N ASP A 53 -12.32 -2.00 -8.22
CA ASP A 53 -13.01 -2.65 -7.09
C ASP A 53 -12.21 -2.54 -5.79
N VAL A 54 -10.87 -2.72 -5.85
CA VAL A 54 -9.98 -2.53 -4.69
C VAL A 54 -9.89 -1.05 -4.30
N ILE A 55 -9.76 -0.14 -5.29
CA ILE A 55 -9.74 1.31 -5.06
C ILE A 55 -11.01 1.75 -4.30
N ASP A 56 -12.19 1.26 -4.71
CA ASP A 56 -13.46 1.64 -4.11
C ASP A 56 -13.54 1.17 -2.64
N LEU A 57 -13.09 -0.05 -2.34
CA LEU A 57 -13.01 -0.57 -0.97
C LEU A 57 -12.03 0.24 -0.09
N VAL A 58 -10.85 0.61 -0.62
CA VAL A 58 -9.87 1.42 0.12
C VAL A 58 -10.42 2.81 0.41
N LYS A 59 -11.17 3.40 -0.52
CA LYS A 59 -11.87 4.68 -0.30
C LYS A 59 -12.96 4.56 0.76
N GLU A 60 -13.74 3.48 0.74
CA GLU A 60 -14.77 3.21 1.76
C GLU A 60 -14.15 3.07 3.15
N LEU A 61 -13.00 2.39 3.28
CA LEU A 61 -12.21 2.32 4.51
C LEU A 61 -11.64 3.68 4.94
N ASN A 62 -11.59 4.65 4.03
CA ASN A 62 -11.06 5.99 4.28
C ASN A 62 -9.65 5.97 4.87
N VAL A 63 -8.77 5.14 4.29
CA VAL A 63 -7.38 4.95 4.73
C VAL A 63 -6.59 6.27 4.56
N PRO A 64 -6.06 6.87 5.64
CA PRO A 64 -5.42 8.18 5.56
C PRO A 64 -3.99 8.15 5.03
N ILE A 65 -3.26 7.06 5.23
CA ILE A 65 -1.86 6.90 4.83
C ILE A 65 -1.57 5.42 4.56
N VAL A 66 -0.73 5.15 3.56
CA VAL A 66 -0.29 3.78 3.23
C VAL A 66 1.23 3.72 3.18
N ARG A 67 1.82 2.82 3.96
CA ARG A 67 3.24 2.50 3.94
C ARG A 67 3.55 1.49 2.82
N TYR A 68 4.58 1.78 2.01
CA TYR A 68 5.04 1.00 0.86
C TYR A 68 6.58 1.10 0.75
N PRO A 69 7.31 0.19 0.14
CA PRO A 69 6.91 -1.05 -0.52
C PRO A 69 6.88 -2.28 0.38
N GLY A 70 6.99 -2.10 1.67
CA GLY A 70 6.84 -3.20 2.58
C GLY A 70 7.88 -3.32 3.66
N GLY A 71 7.89 -4.49 4.29
CA GLY A 71 8.77 -4.94 5.36
C GLY A 71 10.02 -5.62 4.82
N ASN A 72 9.99 -6.95 4.68
CA ASN A 72 11.19 -7.71 4.24
C ASN A 72 11.57 -7.42 2.78
N PHE A 73 10.59 -7.18 1.91
CA PHE A 73 10.82 -6.82 0.52
C PHE A 73 11.76 -5.63 0.35
N VAL A 74 11.57 -4.56 1.13
CA VAL A 74 12.35 -3.32 0.99
C VAL A 74 13.85 -3.50 1.24
N SER A 75 14.24 -4.52 2.00
CA SER A 75 15.65 -4.76 2.36
C SER A 75 16.54 -5.07 1.14
N GLY A 76 15.96 -5.65 0.09
CA GLY A 76 16.67 -5.98 -1.16
C GLY A 76 16.17 -5.22 -2.38
N TYR A 77 15.23 -4.29 -2.21
CA TYR A 77 14.60 -3.59 -3.31
C TYR A 77 15.39 -2.36 -3.74
N ASN A 78 15.69 -2.28 -5.03
CA ASN A 78 16.22 -1.07 -5.65
C ASN A 78 15.07 -0.31 -6.35
N TRP A 79 14.67 0.83 -5.81
CA TRP A 79 13.54 1.61 -6.30
C TRP A 79 13.72 2.12 -7.74
N GLU A 80 14.97 2.30 -8.19
CA GLU A 80 15.29 2.71 -9.57
C GLU A 80 14.84 1.68 -10.61
N ASP A 81 14.75 0.41 -10.23
CA ASP A 81 14.24 -0.65 -11.10
C ASP A 81 12.73 -0.48 -11.41
N GLY A 82 12.01 0.24 -10.56
CA GLY A 82 10.56 0.49 -10.68
C GLY A 82 10.20 1.82 -11.36
N ILE A 83 11.15 2.56 -11.93
CA ILE A 83 10.89 3.84 -12.60
C ILE A 83 11.05 3.74 -14.13
N GLY A 84 10.55 4.76 -14.84
CA GLY A 84 10.59 4.81 -16.31
C GLY A 84 9.59 3.85 -16.98
N PRO A 85 9.73 3.64 -18.31
CA PRO A 85 8.81 2.81 -19.08
C PRO A 85 8.77 1.37 -18.57
N ARG A 86 7.58 0.85 -18.30
CA ARG A 86 7.39 -0.47 -17.68
C ARG A 86 8.01 -1.62 -18.48
N GLU A 87 7.99 -1.54 -19.81
CA GLU A 87 8.57 -2.54 -20.71
C GLU A 87 10.11 -2.61 -20.64
N LYS A 88 10.76 -1.58 -20.08
CA LYS A 88 12.21 -1.52 -19.89
C LYS A 88 12.65 -1.88 -18.47
N ARG A 89 11.72 -2.05 -17.55
CA ARG A 89 12.03 -2.37 -16.15
C ARG A 89 12.54 -3.81 -16.02
N PRO A 90 13.61 -4.04 -15.25
CA PRO A 90 14.19 -5.37 -15.11
C PRO A 90 13.28 -6.30 -14.32
N LYS A 91 13.30 -7.59 -14.66
CA LYS A 91 12.74 -8.65 -13.82
C LYS A 91 13.84 -9.18 -12.93
N LYS A 92 13.63 -9.22 -11.62
CA LYS A 92 14.63 -9.67 -10.64
C LYS A 92 14.07 -10.74 -9.71
N LEU A 93 14.94 -11.63 -9.24
CA LEU A 93 14.58 -12.54 -8.16
C LEU A 93 14.52 -11.72 -6.85
N GLU A 94 13.35 -11.70 -6.25
CA GLU A 94 13.11 -11.09 -4.95
C GLU A 94 13.43 -12.11 -3.85
N LEU A 95 14.36 -11.78 -2.94
CA LEU A 95 14.96 -12.73 -2.02
C LEU A 95 14.14 -12.96 -0.75
N ALA A 96 13.32 -12.00 -0.33
CA ALA A 96 12.52 -12.14 0.87
C ALA A 96 11.41 -13.21 0.70
N TRP A 97 10.71 -13.16 -0.44
CA TRP A 97 9.58 -14.04 -0.74
C TRP A 97 9.89 -15.06 -1.85
N LYS A 98 11.13 -15.04 -2.38
CA LYS A 98 11.62 -15.95 -3.42
C LYS A 98 10.71 -15.98 -4.66
N THR A 99 10.27 -14.82 -5.07
CA THR A 99 9.41 -14.62 -6.23
C THR A 99 10.12 -13.81 -7.31
N ILE A 100 9.58 -13.78 -8.53
CA ILE A 100 10.07 -12.86 -9.55
C ILE A 100 9.35 -11.53 -9.41
N GLU A 101 10.10 -10.49 -9.11
CA GLU A 101 9.61 -9.11 -9.12
C GLU A 101 9.71 -8.55 -10.54
N PRO A 102 8.57 -8.27 -11.20
CA PRO A 102 8.56 -7.74 -12.56
C PRO A 102 8.71 -6.21 -12.62
N ASN A 103 8.77 -5.53 -11.49
CA ASN A 103 8.86 -4.07 -11.34
C ASN A 103 7.76 -3.29 -12.11
N GLN A 104 6.58 -3.87 -12.27
CA GLN A 104 5.46 -3.22 -12.98
C GLN A 104 4.76 -2.16 -12.13
N VAL A 105 4.93 -2.23 -10.80
CA VAL A 105 4.51 -1.21 -9.84
C VAL A 105 5.74 -0.71 -9.12
N GLY A 106 6.09 0.54 -9.34
CA GLY A 106 7.19 1.22 -8.65
C GLY A 106 6.69 2.41 -7.83
N THR A 107 7.62 3.25 -7.37
CA THR A 107 7.30 4.39 -6.50
C THR A 107 6.32 5.37 -7.17
N ASP A 108 6.53 5.73 -8.44
CA ASP A 108 5.64 6.66 -9.15
C ASP A 108 4.24 6.06 -9.33
N ASP A 109 4.17 4.76 -9.66
CA ASP A 109 2.89 4.05 -9.80
C ASP A 109 2.13 4.03 -8.47
N PHE A 110 2.84 3.79 -7.36
CA PHE A 110 2.25 3.81 -6.02
C PHE A 110 1.77 5.21 -5.61
N MET A 111 2.56 6.26 -5.90
CA MET A 111 2.16 7.65 -5.67
C MET A 111 0.89 8.03 -6.44
N ASP A 112 0.78 7.56 -7.67
CA ASP A 112 -0.43 7.77 -8.47
C ASP A 112 -1.64 7.02 -7.87
N TRP A 113 -1.44 5.79 -7.42
CA TRP A 113 -2.48 5.02 -6.74
C TRP A 113 -2.93 5.71 -5.43
N CYS A 114 -2.00 6.21 -4.62
CA CYS A 114 -2.32 6.97 -3.40
C CYS A 114 -3.19 8.20 -3.70
N LYS A 115 -2.88 8.95 -4.77
CA LYS A 115 -3.72 10.08 -5.21
C LYS A 115 -5.15 9.62 -5.56
N ILE A 116 -5.28 8.48 -6.24
CA ILE A 116 -6.59 7.94 -6.62
C ILE A 116 -7.42 7.56 -5.39
N VAL A 117 -6.81 6.94 -4.38
CA VAL A 117 -7.51 6.53 -3.16
C VAL A 117 -7.60 7.63 -2.10
N ASN A 118 -7.02 8.81 -2.34
CA ASN A 118 -6.95 9.94 -1.41
C ASN A 118 -6.24 9.59 -0.10
N ALA A 119 -5.12 8.86 -0.19
CA ALA A 119 -4.25 8.53 0.93
C ALA A 119 -2.89 9.23 0.80
N GLU A 120 -2.26 9.52 1.94
CA GLU A 120 -0.85 9.92 1.98
C GLU A 120 0.04 8.68 1.69
N ALA A 121 1.22 8.91 1.13
CA ALA A 121 2.23 7.88 0.95
C ALA A 121 3.29 7.96 2.05
N MET A 122 3.71 6.80 2.55
CA MET A 122 4.77 6.66 3.53
C MET A 122 5.82 5.65 3.03
#